data_15f0627dbf2e824338a07baa5cf39a2e
#
_entry.id   15f0627dbf2e824338a07baa5cf39a2e
#
_cell.length_a   1.000
_cell.length_b   1.000
_cell.length_c   1.000
_cell.angle_alpha   90.00
_cell.angle_beta   90.00
_cell.angle_gamma   90.00
#
_symmetry.space_group_name_H-M   'P 1'
#
loop_
_entity.id
_entity.type
_entity.pdbx_description
1 polymer ?
#
loop_
_entity_poly.entity_id
_entity_poly.type
_entity_poly.pdbx_seq_one_letter_code
_entity_poly.pdbx_strand_id
1 'polypeptide(L)'
;MSTMLRQLKDLDLEKAYTLCHAMNHPLRYGIVQLLDQNKELTVTQIYFKLRISQSIASQHLAVLRQAGIVTSRKEGKQVFYVLNKTGYLTLCQAIQSLNSL
;
A
#
# COMPACT_ATOMS: atom_id res chain seq x y z
N MET A 1 17.78 23.07 5.36
CA MET A 1 18.20 22.27 4.20
C MET A 1 18.93 20.99 4.58
N SER A 2 19.91 21.06 5.47
CA SER A 2 20.65 19.87 5.90
C SER A 2 19.76 18.85 6.61
N THR A 3 18.78 19.29 7.37
CA THR A 3 17.85 18.40 8.09
C THR A 3 16.95 17.64 7.11
N MET A 4 16.51 18.31 6.06
CA MET A 4 15.65 17.73 5.05
C MET A 4 16.41 16.70 4.20
N LEU A 5 17.64 17.02 3.83
CA LEU A 5 18.51 16.10 3.11
C LEU A 5 18.85 14.88 3.97
N ARG A 6 19.01 15.06 5.27
CA ARG A 6 19.21 13.96 6.21
C ARG A 6 17.99 13.07 6.28
N GLN A 7 16.78 13.66 6.33
CA GLN A 7 15.55 12.90 6.35
C GLN A 7 15.37 12.07 5.07
N LEU A 8 15.75 12.62 3.93
CA LEU A 8 15.71 11.91 2.67
C LEU A 8 16.73 10.76 2.64
N LYS A 9 17.90 10.95 3.24
CA LYS A 9 18.89 9.88 3.37
C LYS A 9 18.42 8.81 4.34
N ASP A 10 17.84 9.22 5.46
CA ASP A 10 17.33 8.31 6.49
C ASP A 10 16.10 7.55 6.02
N LEU A 11 15.33 8.12 5.10
CA LEU A 11 14.14 7.51 4.52
C LEU A 11 14.44 6.47 3.46
N ASP A 12 15.70 6.17 3.18
CA ASP A 12 16.02 5.21 2.13
C ASP A 12 15.23 5.54 0.85
N LEU A 13 15.86 6.26 -0.07
CA LEU A 13 15.22 6.66 -1.34
C LEU A 13 14.66 5.46 -2.10
N GLU A 14 15.31 4.31 -1.97
CA GLU A 14 14.85 3.07 -2.57
C GLU A 14 13.49 2.64 -2.01
N LYS A 15 13.33 2.74 -0.69
CA LYS A 15 12.05 2.44 -0.03
C LYS A 15 10.98 3.44 -0.42
N ALA A 16 11.31 4.73 -0.47
CA ALA A 16 10.38 5.76 -0.90
C ALA A 16 9.91 5.52 -2.33
N TYR A 17 10.84 5.16 -3.23
CA TYR A 17 10.50 4.83 -4.61
C TYR A 17 9.56 3.62 -4.67
N THR A 18 9.85 2.57 -3.91
CA THR A 18 9.03 1.36 -3.87
C THR A 18 7.60 1.69 -3.43
N LEU A 19 7.46 2.50 -2.39
CA LEU A 19 6.15 2.90 -1.88
C LEU A 19 5.37 3.73 -2.91
N CYS A 20 6.03 4.72 -3.52
CA CYS A 20 5.40 5.55 -4.53
C CYS A 20 5.01 4.75 -5.76
N HIS A 21 5.89 3.85 -6.20
CA HIS A 21 5.62 2.97 -7.33
C HIS A 21 4.41 2.07 -7.05
N ALA A 22 4.34 1.51 -5.85
CA ALA A 22 3.22 0.65 -5.46
C ALA A 22 1.88 1.39 -5.52
N MET A 23 1.88 2.69 -5.26
CA MET A 23 0.67 3.50 -5.31
C MET A 23 0.38 4.10 -6.68
N ASN A 24 1.30 3.99 -7.62
CA ASN A 24 1.16 4.61 -8.94
C ASN A 24 0.35 3.73 -9.90
N HIS A 25 -0.84 3.34 -9.45
CA HIS A 25 -1.77 2.57 -10.27
C HIS A 25 -3.18 2.75 -9.70
N PRO A 26 -4.16 3.12 -10.53
CA PRO A 26 -5.53 3.39 -10.05
C PRO A 26 -6.13 2.25 -9.24
N LEU A 27 -5.92 1.00 -9.66
CA LEU A 27 -6.47 -0.15 -8.95
C LEU A 27 -5.80 -0.35 -7.59
N ARG A 28 -4.48 -0.15 -7.50
CA ARG A 28 -3.79 -0.26 -6.21
C ARG A 28 -4.22 0.85 -5.26
N TYR A 29 -4.35 2.06 -5.78
CA TYR A 29 -4.89 3.18 -5.00
C TYR A 29 -6.31 2.86 -4.51
N GLY A 30 -7.14 2.30 -5.39
CA GLY A 30 -8.50 1.89 -5.03
C GLY A 30 -8.54 0.83 -3.93
N ILE A 31 -7.64 -0.14 -3.98
CA ILE A 31 -7.53 -1.16 -2.94
C ILE A 31 -7.18 -0.53 -1.59
N VAL A 32 -6.21 0.38 -1.59
CA VAL A 32 -5.80 1.06 -0.36
C VAL A 32 -6.94 1.88 0.22
N GLN A 33 -7.70 2.58 -0.64
CA GLN A 33 -8.88 3.33 -0.17
C GLN A 33 -9.92 2.40 0.45
N LEU A 34 -10.18 1.24 -0.15
CA LEU A 34 -11.12 0.28 0.41
C LEU A 34 -10.67 -0.23 1.77
N LEU A 35 -9.40 -0.52 1.92
CA LEU A 35 -8.85 -1.01 3.17
C LEU A 35 -8.75 0.07 4.24
N ASP A 36 -8.62 1.33 3.82
CA ASP A 36 -8.67 2.44 4.76
C ASP A 36 -10.06 2.65 5.34
N GLN A 37 -11.09 2.35 4.55
CA GLN A 37 -12.49 2.49 4.95
C GLN A 37 -13.03 1.27 5.70
N ASN A 38 -12.38 0.13 5.59
CA ASN A 38 -12.82 -1.13 6.16
C ASN A 38 -11.71 -1.72 7.00
N LYS A 39 -12.05 -2.24 8.18
CA LYS A 39 -11.06 -2.82 9.08
C LYS A 39 -10.27 -3.93 8.41
N GLU A 40 -10.95 -4.79 7.68
CA GLU A 40 -10.33 -5.86 6.89
C GLU A 40 -11.27 -6.27 5.77
N LEU A 41 -10.70 -6.81 4.69
CA LEU A 41 -11.47 -7.35 3.58
C LEU A 41 -10.82 -8.63 3.09
N THR A 42 -11.66 -9.57 2.67
CA THR A 42 -11.17 -10.76 1.97
C THR A 42 -10.81 -10.39 0.54
N VAL A 43 -9.97 -11.22 -0.11
CA VAL A 43 -9.65 -11.00 -1.52
C VAL A 43 -10.92 -11.02 -2.37
N THR A 44 -11.88 -11.88 -2.03
CA THR A 44 -13.17 -11.95 -2.73
C THR A 44 -13.91 -10.63 -2.64
N GLN A 45 -14.00 -10.05 -1.46
CA GLN A 45 -14.65 -8.75 -1.27
C GLN A 45 -13.96 -7.66 -2.07
N ILE A 46 -12.65 -7.69 -2.11
CA ILE A 46 -11.86 -6.67 -2.83
C ILE A 46 -12.15 -6.72 -4.32
N TYR A 47 -12.00 -7.90 -4.96
CA TYR A 47 -12.20 -7.95 -6.40
C TYR A 47 -13.66 -7.75 -6.81
N PHE A 48 -14.59 -8.15 -5.95
CA PHE A 48 -16.01 -7.88 -6.19
C PHE A 48 -16.29 -6.38 -6.16
N LYS A 49 -15.82 -5.69 -5.15
CA LYS A 49 -16.06 -4.25 -4.99
C LYS A 49 -15.45 -3.44 -6.13
N LEU A 50 -14.29 -3.85 -6.62
CA LEU A 50 -13.59 -3.16 -7.69
C LEU A 50 -14.01 -3.64 -9.08
N ARG A 51 -14.83 -4.67 -9.17
CA ARG A 51 -15.30 -5.25 -10.44
C ARG A 51 -14.14 -5.67 -11.34
N ILE A 52 -13.16 -6.32 -10.75
CA ILE A 52 -12.01 -6.86 -11.47
C ILE A 52 -11.94 -8.37 -11.25
N SER A 53 -11.09 -9.06 -12.00
CA SER A 53 -10.90 -10.49 -11.81
C SER A 53 -10.08 -10.75 -10.52
N GLN A 54 -10.23 -11.94 -9.98
CA GLN A 54 -9.44 -12.37 -8.83
C GLN A 54 -7.94 -12.32 -9.15
N SER A 55 -7.57 -12.74 -10.35
CA SER A 55 -6.18 -12.76 -10.80
C SER A 55 -5.56 -11.36 -10.77
N ILE A 56 -6.29 -10.38 -11.29
CA ILE A 56 -5.82 -8.99 -11.30
C ILE A 56 -5.71 -8.44 -9.87
N ALA A 57 -6.71 -8.69 -9.03
CA ALA A 57 -6.68 -8.27 -7.64
C ALA A 57 -5.48 -8.87 -6.91
N SER A 58 -5.23 -10.17 -7.12
CA SER A 58 -4.12 -10.86 -6.46
C SER A 58 -2.77 -10.29 -6.87
N GLN A 59 -2.60 -9.92 -8.15
CA GLN A 59 -1.38 -9.31 -8.63
C GLN A 59 -1.12 -7.95 -7.96
N HIS A 60 -2.14 -7.12 -7.87
CA HIS A 60 -2.02 -5.81 -7.23
C HIS A 60 -1.80 -5.93 -5.73
N LEU A 61 -2.49 -6.86 -5.08
CA LEU A 61 -2.29 -7.11 -3.65
C LEU A 61 -0.88 -7.61 -3.34
N ALA A 62 -0.30 -8.41 -4.24
CA ALA A 62 1.09 -8.86 -4.08
C ALA A 62 2.06 -7.69 -4.10
N VAL A 63 1.87 -6.73 -5.01
CA VAL A 63 2.70 -5.53 -5.09
C VAL A 63 2.58 -4.71 -3.79
N LEU A 64 1.36 -4.50 -3.32
CA LEU A 64 1.12 -3.74 -2.10
C LEU A 64 1.71 -4.43 -0.87
N ARG A 65 1.62 -5.76 -0.81
CA ARG A 65 2.18 -6.53 0.30
C ARG A 65 3.70 -6.47 0.31
N GLN A 66 4.34 -6.61 -0.85
CA GLN A 66 5.79 -6.50 -0.96
C GLN A 66 6.29 -5.13 -0.57
N ALA A 67 5.51 -4.10 -0.84
CA ALA A 67 5.85 -2.72 -0.45
C ALA A 67 5.56 -2.45 1.04
N GLY A 68 4.92 -3.38 1.75
CA GLY A 68 4.61 -3.19 3.16
C GLY A 68 3.40 -2.31 3.44
N ILE A 69 2.59 -2.03 2.42
CA ILE A 69 1.39 -1.18 2.57
C ILE A 69 0.22 -1.97 3.11
N VAL A 70 0.13 -3.25 2.76
CA VAL A 70 -0.90 -4.14 3.27
C VAL A 70 -0.26 -5.39 3.87
N THR A 71 -0.97 -6.01 4.81
CA THR A 71 -0.62 -7.31 5.35
C THR A 71 -1.77 -8.26 5.09
N SER A 72 -1.49 -9.56 5.15
CA SER A 72 -2.52 -10.57 4.94
C SER A 72 -2.40 -11.66 5.99
N ARG A 73 -3.53 -12.29 6.27
CA ARG A 73 -3.55 -13.51 7.08
C ARG A 73 -4.50 -14.51 6.45
N LYS A 74 -4.13 -15.77 6.56
CA LYS A 74 -4.96 -16.85 6.06
C LYS A 74 -5.77 -17.43 7.21
N GLU A 75 -7.06 -17.58 7.00
CA GLU A 75 -7.97 -18.14 7.99
C GLU A 75 -8.88 -19.13 7.27
N GLY A 76 -8.60 -20.42 7.42
CA GLY A 76 -9.27 -21.46 6.66
C GLY A 76 -8.96 -21.32 5.18
N LYS A 77 -10.00 -21.23 4.35
CA LYS A 77 -9.86 -21.05 2.89
C LYS A 77 -9.85 -19.58 2.48
N GLN A 78 -9.99 -18.67 3.44
CA GLN A 78 -10.07 -17.24 3.14
C GLN A 78 -8.76 -16.55 3.47
N VAL A 79 -8.43 -15.54 2.66
CA VAL A 79 -7.29 -14.64 2.91
C VAL A 79 -7.85 -13.27 3.18
N PHE A 80 -7.53 -12.74 4.35
CA PHE A 80 -7.94 -11.40 4.79
C PHE A 80 -6.79 -10.43 4.61
N TYR A 81 -7.10 -9.26 4.12
CA TYR A 81 -6.14 -8.17 3.94
C TYR A 81 -6.50 -7.00 4.84
N VAL A 82 -5.47 -6.39 5.43
CA VAL A 82 -5.62 -5.18 6.24
C VAL A 82 -4.57 -4.17 5.79
N LEU A 83 -4.92 -2.90 5.94
CA LEU A 83 -3.97 -1.82 5.70
C LEU A 83 -2.91 -1.86 6.81
N ASN A 84 -1.64 -1.87 6.43
CA ASN A 84 -0.56 -1.72 7.39
C ASN A 84 -0.39 -0.23 7.67
N LYS A 85 -0.91 0.21 8.80
CA LYS A 85 -0.93 1.63 9.15
C LYS A 85 0.48 2.23 9.20
N THR A 86 1.44 1.48 9.73
CA THR A 86 2.82 1.95 9.77
C THR A 86 3.38 2.15 8.37
N GLY A 87 3.19 1.18 7.48
CA GLY A 87 3.63 1.29 6.08
C GLY A 87 2.92 2.43 5.36
N TYR A 88 1.62 2.59 5.59
CA TYR A 88 0.85 3.66 4.98
C TYR A 88 1.31 5.04 5.48
N LEU A 89 1.56 5.18 6.77
CA LEU A 89 2.07 6.43 7.34
C LEU A 89 3.46 6.75 6.81
N THR A 90 4.31 5.76 6.65
CA THR A 90 5.64 5.94 6.05
C THR A 90 5.52 6.46 4.63
N LEU A 91 4.58 5.91 3.85
CA LEU A 91 4.30 6.39 2.50
C LEU A 91 3.86 7.85 2.52
N CYS A 92 2.92 8.21 3.40
CA CYS A 92 2.43 9.58 3.51
C CYS A 92 3.55 10.55 3.89
N GLN A 93 4.41 10.16 4.80
CA GLN A 93 5.57 10.96 5.21
C GLN A 93 6.55 11.14 4.06
N ALA A 94 6.80 10.08 3.29
CA ALA A 94 7.69 10.13 2.13
C ALA A 94 7.16 11.10 1.07
N ILE A 95 5.87 11.04 0.80
CA ILE A 95 5.22 11.95 -0.17
C ILE A 95 5.30 13.38 0.31
N GLN A 96 5.04 13.64 1.60
CA GLN A 96 5.15 14.99 2.17
C GLN A 96 6.56 15.53 2.08
N SER A 97 7.56 14.69 2.38
CA SER A 97 8.96 15.08 2.32
C SER A 97 9.36 15.48 0.90
N LEU A 98 8.90 14.72 -0.10
CA LEU A 98 9.18 15.02 -1.50
C LEU A 98 8.49 16.31 -1.94
N ASN A 99 7.26 16.55 -1.48
CA ASN A 99 6.52 17.76 -1.81
C ASN A 99 7.07 19.01 -1.13
N SER A 100 7.82 18.83 -0.04
CA SER A 100 8.44 19.93 0.69
C SER A 100 9.77 20.38 0.09
N LEU A 101 10.27 19.64 -0.88
CA LEU A 101 11.48 20.02 -1.60
C LEU A 101 11.17 21.02 -2.70
#